data_cf5f792f30a8c8edd7e107c8915ebe65
#
_entry.id   cf5f792f30a8c8edd7e107c8915ebe65
#
_cell.length_a   1.000
_cell.length_b   1.000
_cell.length_c   1.000
_cell.angle_alpha   90.00
_cell.angle_beta   90.00
_cell.angle_gamma   90.00
#
_symmetry.space_group_name_H-M   'P 1'
#
loop_
_entity.id
_entity.type
_entity.pdbx_description
1 polymer ?
#
loop_
_entity_poly.entity_id
_entity_poly.type
_entity_poly.pdbx_seq_one_letter_code
_entity_poly.pdbx_strand_id
1 'polypeptide(L)'
;CSEKEQSNCFKRIRACWNGIMGKSLSKTFVRRTAAACRNCQSTCPKAGITPAPRADFSLRPGAYYGGDTGNIFAVLDGELEGDPVIFCAHMDVVEPWSGKKSVLEKDGTIHSAGDTVLGADDISGILEILYGVQLVLDSGKPHKKIEILFTIGEELYVKGSDVFDYSKVTAKQAYVLDLSEETTFNIGTIQGGTATNIVPDCCVLTAYETPLESKSVTDFQKACEILGFSGGLTGTFGGSDNNSFAKNGIEGLVLSNGMYNAHSTREYTTVDDLYKGAELIGQLILL
;
A
#
# COMPACT_ATOMS: atom_id res chain seq x y z
N CYS A 1 2.94 24.09 3.44
CA CYS A 1 3.56 23.83 2.13
C CYS A 1 3.32 25.00 1.19
N SER A 2 4.32 25.46 0.44
CA SER A 2 4.12 26.56 -0.52
C SER A 2 3.39 26.04 -1.77
N GLU A 3 2.60 26.92 -2.45
CA GLU A 3 1.93 26.57 -3.73
C GLU A 3 2.90 25.98 -4.77
N LYS A 4 4.17 26.34 -4.70
CA LYS A 4 5.22 25.86 -5.60
C LYS A 4 5.64 24.41 -5.28
N GLU A 5 5.60 24.03 -4.02
CA GLU A 5 5.87 22.66 -3.56
C GLU A 5 4.69 21.75 -3.90
N GLN A 6 3.45 22.21 -3.71
CA GLN A 6 2.25 21.50 -4.15
C GLN A 6 2.26 21.29 -5.67
N SER A 7 2.56 22.32 -6.48
CA SER A 7 2.65 22.21 -7.94
C SER A 7 3.73 21.21 -8.41
N ASN A 8 4.84 21.11 -7.70
CA ASN A 8 5.89 20.12 -8.01
C ASN A 8 5.47 18.71 -7.60
N CYS A 9 4.75 18.57 -6.48
CA CYS A 9 4.14 17.34 -6.03
C CYS A 9 3.15 16.81 -7.09
N PHE A 10 2.22 17.64 -7.55
CA PHE A 10 1.28 17.32 -8.62
C PHE A 10 1.93 16.76 -9.88
N LYS A 11 3.02 17.37 -10.32
CA LYS A 11 3.76 16.90 -11.52
C LYS A 11 4.42 15.54 -11.31
N ARG A 12 4.90 15.27 -10.10
CA ARG A 12 5.56 14.01 -9.74
C ARG A 12 4.57 12.87 -9.58
N ILE A 13 3.48 13.08 -8.84
CA ILE A 13 2.37 12.10 -8.70
C ILE A 13 1.81 11.75 -10.07
N ARG A 14 1.54 12.74 -10.93
CA ARG A 14 1.07 12.51 -12.30
C ARG A 14 2.07 11.73 -13.15
N ALA A 15 3.36 11.98 -13.00
CA ALA A 15 4.39 11.24 -13.73
C ALA A 15 4.51 9.78 -13.24
N CYS A 16 4.41 9.55 -11.94
CA CYS A 16 4.37 8.21 -11.34
C CYS A 16 3.09 7.47 -11.76
N TRP A 17 1.92 8.10 -11.62
CA TRP A 17 0.64 7.52 -12.01
C TRP A 17 0.63 7.09 -13.48
N ASN A 18 1.01 7.98 -14.40
CA ASN A 18 1.10 7.65 -15.82
C ASN A 18 2.16 6.58 -16.12
N GLY A 19 3.21 6.48 -15.32
CA GLY A 19 4.23 5.44 -15.42
C GLY A 19 3.72 4.08 -14.97
N ILE A 20 2.87 4.04 -13.93
CA ILE A 20 2.26 2.83 -13.37
C ILE A 20 1.12 2.34 -14.27
N MET A 21 0.23 3.24 -14.69
CA MET A 21 -0.97 2.90 -15.45
C MET A 21 -0.69 2.52 -16.92
N GLY A 22 0.43 2.93 -17.47
CA GLY A 22 0.77 2.66 -18.88
C GLY A 22 1.49 1.35 -19.17
N LYS A 23 1.91 0.61 -18.13
CA LYS A 23 2.70 -0.64 -18.32
C LYS A 23 2.50 -1.55 -17.11
N SER A 24 2.34 -2.85 -17.34
CA SER A 24 2.48 -3.88 -16.32
C SER A 24 3.66 -3.56 -15.40
N LEU A 25 3.45 -3.61 -14.08
CA LEU A 25 4.48 -3.42 -13.07
C LEU A 25 5.59 -4.46 -13.30
N SER A 26 6.57 -4.08 -14.13
CA SER A 26 7.69 -4.94 -14.49
C SER A 26 8.90 -4.59 -13.61
N LYS A 27 9.86 -5.54 -13.53
CA LYS A 27 11.19 -5.31 -12.91
C LYS A 27 11.84 -3.99 -13.37
N THR A 28 11.48 -3.50 -14.54
CA THR A 28 11.93 -2.24 -15.12
C THR A 28 11.31 -1.02 -14.44
N PHE A 29 10.08 -1.14 -13.91
CA PHE A 29 9.39 -0.04 -13.23
C PHE A 29 10.02 0.24 -11.85
N VAL A 30 10.19 -0.77 -11.01
CA VAL A 30 10.85 -0.61 -9.70
C VAL A 30 12.29 -0.11 -9.87
N ARG A 31 13.01 -0.60 -10.90
CA ARG A 31 14.33 -0.07 -11.26
C ARG A 31 14.28 1.37 -11.75
N ARG A 32 13.21 1.80 -12.42
CA ARG A 32 13.06 3.18 -12.91
C ARG A 32 12.60 4.13 -11.83
N THR A 33 11.75 3.70 -10.90
CA THR A 33 11.36 4.49 -9.72
C THR A 33 12.58 4.67 -8.80
N ALA A 34 13.34 3.62 -8.55
CA ALA A 34 14.64 3.69 -7.89
C ALA A 34 15.70 4.47 -8.69
N ALA A 35 15.61 4.53 -10.04
CA ALA A 35 16.50 5.31 -10.90
C ALA A 35 16.05 6.77 -11.06
N ALA A 36 14.74 7.05 -11.01
CA ALA A 36 14.22 8.42 -10.93
C ALA A 36 14.62 9.09 -9.61
N CYS A 37 14.63 8.33 -8.51
CA CYS A 37 15.21 8.73 -7.24
C CYS A 37 16.72 9.02 -7.36
N ARG A 38 17.48 8.22 -8.15
CA ARG A 38 18.92 8.45 -8.39
C ARG A 38 19.23 9.68 -9.24
N ASN A 39 18.35 10.05 -10.16
CA ASN A 39 18.52 11.28 -10.96
C ASN A 39 18.25 12.56 -10.16
N CYS A 40 17.52 12.48 -9.03
CA CYS A 40 17.41 13.59 -8.08
C CYS A 40 18.72 13.80 -7.30
N GLN A 41 19.54 12.76 -7.11
CA GLN A 41 20.83 12.82 -6.42
C GLN A 41 21.91 13.61 -7.21
N SER A 42 21.76 13.76 -8.53
CA SER A 42 22.72 14.52 -9.35
C SER A 42 22.65 16.03 -9.18
N THR A 43 21.62 16.54 -8.49
CA THR A 43 21.42 17.97 -8.25
C THR A 43 21.57 18.40 -6.79
N CYS A 44 21.91 17.49 -5.87
CA CYS A 44 22.14 17.81 -4.46
C CYS A 44 23.49 17.24 -3.97
N PRO A 45 24.56 18.07 -3.85
CA PRO A 45 25.93 17.61 -3.59
C PRO A 45 26.24 17.18 -2.15
N LYS A 46 25.26 17.04 -1.25
CA LYS A 46 25.48 16.79 0.18
C LYS A 46 24.75 15.59 0.77
N ALA A 47 24.07 14.77 0.00
CA ALA A 47 23.48 13.54 0.52
C ALA A 47 24.54 12.44 0.45
N GLY A 48 24.97 11.94 1.61
CA GLY A 48 25.76 10.72 1.70
C GLY A 48 25.04 9.60 0.96
N ILE A 49 25.79 8.78 0.24
CA ILE A 49 25.27 7.70 -0.60
C ILE A 49 24.60 6.68 0.33
N THR A 50 23.28 6.76 0.47
CA THR A 50 22.49 5.66 1.02
C THR A 50 22.44 4.53 -0.01
N PRO A 51 22.71 3.28 0.37
CA PRO A 51 22.59 2.16 -0.56
C PRO A 51 21.18 2.10 -1.11
N ALA A 52 21.04 1.85 -2.42
CA ALA A 52 19.75 1.67 -3.05
C ALA A 52 18.98 0.55 -2.34
N PRO A 53 17.64 0.68 -2.19
CA PRO A 53 16.82 -0.35 -1.56
C PRO A 53 17.09 -1.71 -2.21
N ARG A 54 17.30 -2.73 -1.39
CA ARG A 54 17.48 -4.11 -1.86
C ARG A 54 16.09 -4.68 -2.13
N ALA A 55 15.72 -4.77 -3.39
CA ALA A 55 14.48 -5.40 -3.78
C ALA A 55 14.74 -6.87 -4.16
N ASP A 56 14.04 -7.79 -3.53
CA ASP A 56 14.04 -9.21 -3.88
C ASP A 56 12.86 -9.52 -4.82
N PHE A 57 13.19 -9.78 -6.07
CA PHE A 57 12.24 -10.14 -7.12
C PHE A 57 12.14 -11.67 -7.32
N SER A 58 12.74 -12.47 -6.47
CA SER A 58 12.80 -13.92 -6.62
C SER A 58 11.48 -14.62 -6.24
N LEU A 59 10.63 -13.92 -5.53
CA LEU A 59 9.34 -14.42 -5.07
C LEU A 59 8.35 -14.39 -6.23
N ARG A 60 8.01 -15.56 -6.78
CA ARG A 60 7.03 -15.72 -7.88
C ARG A 60 5.80 -16.49 -7.43
N PRO A 61 4.96 -15.98 -6.51
CA PRO A 61 3.72 -16.67 -6.15
C PRO A 61 2.77 -16.77 -7.36
N GLY A 62 2.85 -15.88 -8.33
CA GLY A 62 2.08 -15.96 -9.57
C GLY A 62 2.17 -17.28 -10.30
N ALA A 63 3.33 -17.97 -10.24
CA ALA A 63 3.50 -19.29 -10.84
C ALA A 63 2.57 -20.36 -10.24
N TYR A 64 2.19 -20.24 -8.96
CA TYR A 64 1.23 -21.13 -8.30
C TYR A 64 -0.20 -20.92 -8.77
N TYR A 65 -0.52 -19.75 -9.29
CA TYR A 65 -1.88 -19.32 -9.68
C TYR A 65 -2.00 -19.00 -11.17
N GLY A 66 -1.01 -19.42 -11.98
CA GLY A 66 -1.01 -19.22 -13.42
C GLY A 66 -0.54 -17.85 -13.90
N GLY A 67 0.02 -17.03 -13.00
CA GLY A 67 0.60 -15.73 -13.33
C GLY A 67 2.09 -15.83 -13.65
N ASP A 68 2.64 -14.74 -14.21
CA ASP A 68 4.05 -14.60 -14.63
C ASP A 68 4.87 -13.64 -13.75
N THR A 69 4.23 -13.02 -12.77
CA THR A 69 4.83 -12.06 -11.84
C THR A 69 4.81 -12.56 -10.39
N GLY A 70 5.33 -11.77 -9.47
CA GLY A 70 5.41 -12.11 -8.05
C GLY A 70 5.37 -10.87 -7.17
N ASN A 71 5.29 -11.10 -5.86
CA ASN A 71 5.41 -10.06 -4.86
C ASN A 71 6.74 -9.31 -5.00
N ILE A 72 6.74 -8.05 -4.57
CA ILE A 72 7.94 -7.21 -4.48
C ILE A 72 8.21 -6.96 -3.01
N PHE A 73 9.32 -7.45 -2.50
CA PHE A 73 9.79 -7.11 -1.16
C PHE A 73 11.02 -6.21 -1.26
N ALA A 74 10.96 -5.06 -0.61
CA ALA A 74 12.05 -4.08 -0.61
C ALA A 74 12.42 -3.70 0.81
N VAL A 75 13.70 -3.43 1.03
CA VAL A 75 14.23 -3.00 2.32
C VAL A 75 15.04 -1.74 2.12
N LEU A 76 14.79 -0.75 2.95
CA LEU A 76 15.59 0.46 3.06
C LEU A 76 16.20 0.50 4.46
N ASP A 77 17.52 0.42 4.53
CA ASP A 77 18.25 0.55 5.78
C ASP A 77 18.12 1.98 6.32
N GLY A 78 18.01 2.13 7.63
CA GLY A 78 17.94 3.41 8.32
C GLY A 78 19.13 3.64 9.23
N GLU A 79 19.28 4.87 9.69
CA GLU A 79 20.39 5.28 10.59
C GLU A 79 20.07 5.06 12.07
N LEU A 80 18.77 4.89 12.41
CA LEU A 80 18.33 4.68 13.78
C LEU A 80 18.16 3.19 14.07
N GLU A 81 18.60 2.80 15.26
CA GLU A 81 18.29 1.49 15.83
C GLU A 81 16.83 1.45 16.27
N GLY A 82 16.23 0.26 16.25
CA GLY A 82 14.87 0.01 16.71
C GLY A 82 14.16 -0.99 15.82
N ASP A 83 12.93 -1.33 16.20
CA ASP A 83 12.09 -2.24 15.41
C ASP A 83 11.74 -1.60 14.06
N PRO A 84 11.97 -2.31 12.95
CA PRO A 84 11.53 -1.86 11.62
C PRO A 84 10.02 -1.74 11.54
N VAL A 85 9.56 -0.96 10.56
CA VAL A 85 8.16 -0.90 10.15
C VAL A 85 8.01 -1.48 8.74
N ILE A 86 6.95 -2.22 8.48
CA ILE A 86 6.60 -2.69 7.13
C ILE A 86 5.32 -2.04 6.64
N PHE A 87 5.35 -1.57 5.39
CA PHE A 87 4.19 -1.07 4.66
C PHE A 87 3.83 -2.04 3.55
N CYS A 88 2.53 -2.27 3.37
CA CYS A 88 2.02 -3.19 2.38
C CYS A 88 0.88 -2.55 1.57
N ALA A 89 0.83 -2.90 0.28
CA ALA A 89 -0.22 -2.56 -0.66
C ALA A 89 -0.25 -3.61 -1.77
N HIS A 90 -1.37 -3.80 -2.47
CA HIS A 90 -1.42 -4.78 -3.55
C HIS A 90 -1.31 -4.15 -4.95
N MET A 91 -0.90 -4.95 -5.92
CA MET A 91 -0.58 -4.49 -7.28
C MET A 91 -1.64 -4.89 -8.32
N ASP A 92 -2.46 -5.86 -8.00
CA ASP A 92 -3.55 -6.30 -8.85
C ASP A 92 -4.78 -5.42 -8.69
N VAL A 93 -5.68 -5.49 -9.63
CA VAL A 93 -6.94 -4.73 -9.67
C VAL A 93 -8.03 -5.60 -10.27
N VAL A 94 -9.29 -5.34 -9.88
CA VAL A 94 -10.45 -6.05 -10.44
C VAL A 94 -10.73 -5.68 -11.89
N GLU A 95 -11.46 -6.55 -12.59
CA GLU A 95 -12.02 -6.25 -13.92
C GLU A 95 -13.23 -5.27 -13.80
N PRO A 96 -13.49 -4.41 -14.81
CA PRO A 96 -12.76 -4.24 -16.07
C PRO A 96 -11.62 -3.21 -15.96
N TRP A 97 -10.39 -3.62 -16.16
CA TRP A 97 -9.23 -2.71 -16.09
C TRP A 97 -8.55 -2.49 -17.45
N SER A 98 -8.81 -3.34 -18.43
CA SER A 98 -8.11 -3.31 -19.72
C SER A 98 -8.33 -2.02 -20.48
N GLY A 99 -7.23 -1.36 -20.86
CA GLY A 99 -7.26 -0.10 -21.58
C GLY A 99 -7.58 1.13 -20.73
N LYS A 100 -7.58 1.00 -19.38
CA LYS A 100 -7.81 2.11 -18.47
C LYS A 100 -6.91 3.32 -18.74
N LYS A 101 -7.47 4.51 -18.62
CA LYS A 101 -6.76 5.79 -18.77
C LYS A 101 -7.17 6.71 -17.64
N SER A 102 -6.23 7.11 -16.81
CA SER A 102 -6.50 8.07 -15.74
C SER A 102 -6.73 9.47 -16.29
N VAL A 103 -7.71 10.15 -15.75
CA VAL A 103 -8.04 11.56 -15.97
C VAL A 103 -7.86 12.29 -14.67
N LEU A 104 -7.13 13.39 -14.68
CA LEU A 104 -7.02 14.31 -13.58
C LEU A 104 -7.88 15.55 -13.87
N GLU A 105 -8.89 15.75 -13.06
CA GLU A 105 -9.77 16.91 -13.12
C GLU A 105 -9.13 18.15 -12.48
N LYS A 106 -9.73 19.32 -12.72
CA LYS A 106 -9.20 20.58 -12.21
C LYS A 106 -9.29 20.70 -10.69
N ASP A 107 -10.24 20.04 -10.07
CA ASP A 107 -10.44 19.99 -8.63
C ASP A 107 -9.51 19.01 -7.90
N GLY A 108 -8.69 18.27 -8.65
CA GLY A 108 -7.77 17.26 -8.10
C GLY A 108 -8.32 15.85 -8.10
N THR A 109 -9.56 15.63 -8.52
CA THR A 109 -10.14 14.29 -8.65
C THR A 109 -9.43 13.50 -9.77
N ILE A 110 -9.13 12.25 -9.49
CA ILE A 110 -8.55 11.29 -10.44
C ILE A 110 -9.54 10.15 -10.64
N HIS A 111 -9.93 9.89 -11.88
CA HIS A 111 -10.85 8.81 -12.23
C HIS A 111 -10.43 8.13 -13.53
N SER A 112 -11.08 7.04 -13.92
CA SER A 112 -10.85 6.41 -15.22
C SER A 112 -11.68 7.09 -16.31
N ALA A 113 -11.09 7.24 -17.51
CA ALA A 113 -11.84 7.63 -18.70
C ALA A 113 -12.53 6.40 -19.30
N GLY A 114 -13.87 6.40 -19.31
CA GLY A 114 -14.66 5.30 -19.89
C GLY A 114 -15.11 4.26 -18.85
N ASP A 115 -15.37 3.05 -19.33
CA ASP A 115 -16.04 2.01 -18.56
C ASP A 115 -15.06 1.03 -17.88
N THR A 116 -13.96 1.54 -17.33
CA THR A 116 -12.99 0.75 -16.57
C THR A 116 -12.89 1.24 -15.14
N VAL A 117 -12.45 0.37 -14.23
CA VAL A 117 -11.99 0.80 -12.91
C VAL A 117 -10.78 1.71 -13.06
N LEU A 118 -10.54 2.57 -12.09
CA LEU A 118 -9.31 3.35 -12.00
C LEU A 118 -8.15 2.49 -11.50
N GLY A 119 -8.42 1.56 -10.57
CA GLY A 119 -7.44 0.82 -9.81
C GLY A 119 -6.79 1.68 -8.73
N ALA A 120 -7.56 2.60 -8.13
CA ALA A 120 -7.14 3.28 -6.90
C ALA A 120 -6.95 2.26 -5.78
N ASP A 121 -7.78 1.25 -5.80
CA ASP A 121 -7.64 -0.02 -5.11
C ASP A 121 -6.65 -0.93 -5.89
N ASP A 122 -5.37 -1.10 -5.51
CA ASP A 122 -4.70 -0.42 -4.40
C ASP A 122 -3.45 0.36 -4.88
N ILE A 123 -3.52 0.94 -6.07
CA ILE A 123 -2.43 1.77 -6.61
C ILE A 123 -2.27 3.07 -5.79
N SER A 124 -3.34 3.56 -5.14
CA SER A 124 -3.24 4.68 -4.21
C SER A 124 -2.33 4.35 -3.04
N GLY A 125 -2.50 3.20 -2.39
CA GLY A 125 -1.63 2.75 -1.31
C GLY A 125 -0.17 2.61 -1.74
N ILE A 126 0.09 2.05 -2.93
CA ILE A 126 1.45 1.99 -3.49
C ILE A 126 2.06 3.40 -3.63
N LEU A 127 1.29 4.37 -4.14
CA LEU A 127 1.76 5.74 -4.33
C LEU A 127 2.04 6.44 -3.00
N GLU A 128 1.15 6.28 -2.04
CA GLU A 128 1.28 6.85 -0.70
C GLU A 128 2.53 6.33 0.01
N ILE A 129 2.77 5.01 -0.04
CA ILE A 129 3.98 4.40 0.53
C ILE A 129 5.25 4.96 -0.14
N LEU A 130 5.31 4.92 -1.47
CA LEU A 130 6.50 5.38 -2.20
C LEU A 130 6.77 6.86 -1.99
N TYR A 131 5.71 7.68 -1.94
CA TYR A 131 5.85 9.11 -1.77
C TYR A 131 6.13 9.49 -0.31
N GLY A 132 5.53 8.80 0.66
CA GLY A 132 5.82 8.97 2.09
C GLY A 132 7.30 8.67 2.41
N VAL A 133 7.83 7.56 1.89
CA VAL A 133 9.26 7.25 1.99
C VAL A 133 10.11 8.36 1.34
N GLN A 134 9.71 8.85 0.15
CA GLN A 134 10.44 9.93 -0.52
C GLN A 134 10.44 11.22 0.29
N LEU A 135 9.31 11.57 0.95
CA LEU A 135 9.23 12.75 1.82
C LEU A 135 10.23 12.67 2.99
N VAL A 136 10.37 11.48 3.60
CA VAL A 136 11.34 11.26 4.67
C VAL A 136 12.77 11.41 4.15
N LEU A 137 13.10 10.76 3.04
CA LEU A 137 14.44 10.86 2.43
C LEU A 137 14.78 12.29 2.02
N ASP A 138 13.85 13.03 1.42
CA ASP A 138 14.04 14.42 1.02
C ASP A 138 14.21 15.36 2.24
N SER A 139 13.63 14.99 3.39
CA SER A 139 13.76 15.74 4.64
C SER A 139 15.16 15.64 5.26
N GLY A 140 15.93 14.60 4.92
CA GLY A 140 17.22 14.29 5.52
C GLY A 140 17.14 13.90 7.01
N LYS A 141 15.94 13.63 7.53
CA LYS A 141 15.79 13.15 8.91
C LYS A 141 16.20 11.68 9.01
N PRO A 142 16.93 11.29 10.08
CA PRO A 142 17.25 9.90 10.31
C PRO A 142 15.97 9.10 10.57
N HIS A 143 15.94 7.86 10.10
CA HIS A 143 14.81 6.95 10.24
C HIS A 143 15.27 5.53 10.58
N LYS A 144 14.34 4.72 11.09
CA LYS A 144 14.56 3.29 11.29
C LYS A 144 14.51 2.56 9.95
N LYS A 145 14.91 1.29 9.96
CA LYS A 145 14.76 0.41 8.80
C LYS A 145 13.30 0.34 8.35
N ILE A 146 13.07 0.48 7.05
CA ILE A 146 11.76 0.40 6.41
C ILE A 146 11.73 -0.85 5.55
N GLU A 147 10.67 -1.62 5.68
CA GLU A 147 10.35 -2.75 4.83
C GLU A 147 9.09 -2.43 4.01
N ILE A 148 9.05 -2.86 2.76
CA ILE A 148 7.92 -2.62 1.86
C ILE A 148 7.59 -3.95 1.19
N LEU A 149 6.32 -4.33 1.22
CA LEU A 149 5.80 -5.49 0.53
C LEU A 149 4.69 -5.06 -0.42
N PHE A 150 4.90 -5.20 -1.73
CA PHE A 150 3.83 -5.09 -2.70
C PHE A 150 3.44 -6.48 -3.16
N THR A 151 2.17 -6.82 -2.96
CA THR A 151 1.62 -8.15 -3.19
C THR A 151 0.94 -8.27 -4.54
N ILE A 152 0.65 -9.47 -4.95
CA ILE A 152 -0.19 -9.82 -6.10
C ILE A 152 -1.33 -10.73 -5.65
N GLY A 153 -2.46 -10.68 -6.37
CA GLY A 153 -3.58 -11.60 -6.15
C GLY A 153 -4.25 -11.40 -4.79
N GLU A 154 -4.26 -10.18 -4.28
CA GLU A 154 -5.08 -9.78 -3.13
C GLU A 154 -6.55 -10.00 -3.48
N GLU A 155 -7.00 -9.47 -4.60
CA GLU A 155 -8.36 -9.58 -5.16
C GLU A 155 -8.78 -11.03 -5.49
N LEU A 156 -7.83 -11.95 -5.43
CA LEU A 156 -8.03 -13.39 -5.58
C LEU A 156 -7.93 -14.10 -4.22
N TYR A 157 -8.36 -13.47 -3.13
CA TYR A 157 -8.31 -13.97 -1.76
C TYR A 157 -6.89 -14.01 -1.18
N VAL A 158 -6.20 -12.87 -1.18
CA VAL A 158 -4.88 -12.59 -0.56
C VAL A 158 -3.78 -13.60 -0.91
N LYS A 159 -3.86 -14.19 -2.11
CA LYS A 159 -3.00 -15.32 -2.52
C LYS A 159 -1.53 -15.00 -2.51
N GLY A 160 -1.15 -13.78 -2.85
CA GLY A 160 0.25 -13.37 -2.89
C GLY A 160 0.87 -13.28 -1.50
N SER A 161 0.18 -12.67 -0.56
CA SER A 161 0.65 -12.56 0.81
C SER A 161 0.61 -13.91 1.55
N ASP A 162 -0.37 -14.75 1.25
CA ASP A 162 -0.52 -16.06 1.92
C ASP A 162 0.67 -17.02 1.64
N VAL A 163 1.33 -16.87 0.48
CA VAL A 163 2.51 -17.68 0.09
C VAL A 163 3.83 -16.93 0.20
N PHE A 164 3.82 -15.72 0.75
CA PHE A 164 5.03 -14.94 0.96
C PHE A 164 5.90 -15.55 2.08
N ASP A 165 7.21 -15.53 1.91
CA ASP A 165 8.17 -16.00 2.92
C ASP A 165 8.39 -14.93 4.01
N TYR A 166 7.57 -14.97 5.06
CA TYR A 166 7.63 -14.04 6.18
C TYR A 166 8.89 -14.15 7.03
N SER A 167 9.72 -15.19 6.85
CA SER A 167 11.03 -15.25 7.51
C SER A 167 11.98 -14.11 7.09
N LYS A 168 11.69 -13.44 5.99
CA LYS A 168 12.42 -12.28 5.49
C LYS A 168 12.04 -10.97 6.16
N VAL A 169 10.87 -10.91 6.78
CA VAL A 169 10.36 -9.73 7.47
C VAL A 169 10.97 -9.67 8.86
N THR A 170 11.53 -8.52 9.20
CA THR A 170 12.08 -8.27 10.53
C THR A 170 11.22 -7.29 11.32
N ALA A 171 10.31 -6.59 10.65
CA ALA A 171 9.31 -5.74 11.27
C ALA A 171 8.33 -6.55 12.12
N LYS A 172 7.89 -5.97 13.22
CA LYS A 172 6.84 -6.52 14.09
C LYS A 172 5.52 -5.77 13.95
N GLN A 173 5.56 -4.64 13.25
CA GLN A 173 4.41 -3.79 12.98
C GLN A 173 4.25 -3.64 11.48
N ALA A 174 3.02 -3.84 10.99
CA ALA A 174 2.64 -3.68 9.60
C ALA A 174 1.54 -2.61 9.45
N TYR A 175 1.65 -1.82 8.41
CA TYR A 175 0.57 -0.94 7.94
C TYR A 175 0.20 -1.36 6.54
N VAL A 176 -1.03 -1.83 6.38
CA VAL A 176 -1.59 -2.28 5.09
C VAL A 176 -2.53 -1.19 4.59
N LEU A 177 -2.25 -0.64 3.43
CA LEU A 177 -3.06 0.41 2.81
C LEU A 177 -4.08 -0.26 1.89
N ASP A 178 -5.26 -0.56 2.41
CA ASP A 178 -6.27 -1.35 1.70
C ASP A 178 -7.64 -1.18 2.39
N LEU A 179 -8.06 0.08 2.61
CA LEU A 179 -9.35 0.39 3.17
C LEU A 179 -9.99 1.55 2.42
N SER A 180 -11.17 1.33 1.84
CA SER A 180 -11.94 2.40 1.21
C SER A 180 -12.52 3.35 2.25
N GLU A 181 -12.68 4.62 1.87
CA GLU A 181 -13.36 5.63 2.70
C GLU A 181 -14.84 5.28 2.96
N GLU A 182 -15.45 4.48 2.10
CA GLU A 182 -16.81 3.96 2.27
C GLU A 182 -16.74 2.55 2.85
N THR A 183 -17.05 2.40 4.14
CA THR A 183 -17.09 1.10 4.79
C THR A 183 -18.20 0.23 4.19
N THR A 184 -17.84 -0.72 3.36
CA THR A 184 -18.74 -1.75 2.87
C THR A 184 -18.68 -2.97 3.79
N PHE A 185 -19.86 -3.49 4.18
CA PHE A 185 -19.94 -4.75 4.90
C PHE A 185 -19.71 -5.90 3.91
N ASN A 186 -18.58 -6.58 4.02
CA ASN A 186 -18.29 -7.77 3.22
C ASN A 186 -17.89 -8.94 4.13
N ILE A 187 -18.49 -10.10 3.92
CA ILE A 187 -18.06 -11.36 4.54
C ILE A 187 -17.20 -12.07 3.49
N GLY A 188 -15.89 -11.96 3.61
CA GLY A 188 -14.94 -12.46 2.61
C GLY A 188 -15.01 -13.96 2.39
N THR A 189 -14.97 -14.79 3.43
CA THR A 189 -15.13 -16.24 3.30
C THR A 189 -15.89 -16.84 4.47
N ILE A 190 -16.85 -17.73 4.16
CA ILE A 190 -17.49 -18.62 5.12
C ILE A 190 -17.22 -20.04 4.66
N GLN A 191 -16.54 -20.85 5.47
CA GLN A 191 -16.34 -22.27 5.19
C GLN A 191 -17.24 -23.10 6.09
N GLY A 192 -18.15 -23.85 5.48
CA GLY A 192 -19.04 -24.76 6.19
C GLY A 192 -19.78 -25.69 5.26
N GLY A 193 -20.05 -26.88 5.74
CA GLY A 193 -20.83 -27.89 5.03
C GLY A 193 -20.04 -28.76 4.05
N THR A 194 -20.66 -29.85 3.66
CA THR A 194 -20.11 -30.87 2.76
C THR A 194 -20.79 -30.89 1.39
N ALA A 195 -21.96 -30.26 1.27
CA ALA A 195 -22.71 -30.15 0.01
C ALA A 195 -23.75 -29.00 0.08
N THR A 196 -24.13 -28.47 -1.06
CA THR A 196 -25.04 -27.31 -1.18
C THR A 196 -26.48 -27.56 -0.70
N ASN A 197 -26.84 -28.81 -0.53
CA ASN A 197 -28.17 -29.25 -0.09
C ASN A 197 -28.19 -29.85 1.34
N ILE A 198 -27.10 -29.69 2.08
CA ILE A 198 -26.95 -30.15 3.47
C ILE A 198 -26.73 -28.93 4.35
N VAL A 199 -27.52 -28.81 5.42
CA VAL A 199 -27.28 -27.80 6.45
C VAL A 199 -25.99 -28.13 7.18
N PRO A 200 -24.99 -27.24 7.20
CA PRO A 200 -23.72 -27.50 7.85
C PRO A 200 -23.89 -27.60 9.37
N ASP A 201 -23.25 -28.59 9.96
CA ASP A 201 -23.15 -28.76 11.40
C ASP A 201 -22.10 -27.85 12.02
N CYS A 202 -21.19 -27.31 11.21
CA CYS A 202 -20.16 -26.37 11.61
C CYS A 202 -19.92 -25.35 10.49
N CYS A 203 -19.77 -24.09 10.88
CA CYS A 203 -19.27 -23.01 10.06
C CYS A 203 -18.11 -22.34 10.80
N VAL A 204 -16.95 -22.26 10.15
CA VAL A 204 -15.75 -21.66 10.75
C VAL A 204 -15.53 -20.29 10.11
N LEU A 205 -15.51 -19.27 10.94
CA LEU A 205 -15.09 -17.92 10.60
C LEU A 205 -13.81 -17.62 11.35
N THR A 206 -12.76 -17.25 10.64
CA THR A 206 -11.51 -16.80 11.26
C THR A 206 -11.43 -15.29 11.07
N ALA A 207 -11.31 -14.57 12.17
CA ALA A 207 -11.07 -13.14 12.18
C ALA A 207 -9.81 -12.83 13.00
N TYR A 208 -9.12 -11.77 12.61
CA TYR A 208 -7.99 -11.23 13.37
C TYR A 208 -8.37 -9.83 13.84
N GLU A 209 -8.07 -9.54 15.09
CA GLU A 209 -8.32 -8.24 15.72
C GLU A 209 -6.99 -7.62 16.14
N THR A 210 -6.78 -6.37 15.80
CA THR A 210 -5.64 -5.60 16.31
C THR A 210 -6.07 -4.88 17.58
N PRO A 211 -5.46 -5.18 18.74
CA PRO A 211 -5.82 -4.55 20.00
C PRO A 211 -5.65 -3.02 19.95
N LEU A 212 -6.57 -2.28 20.57
CA LEU A 212 -6.55 -0.81 20.57
C LEU A 212 -5.31 -0.23 21.26
N GLU A 213 -4.73 -0.95 22.20
CA GLU A 213 -3.50 -0.61 22.91
C GLU A 213 -2.23 -1.04 22.17
N SER A 214 -2.37 -1.66 21.00
CA SER A 214 -1.24 -2.11 20.22
C SER A 214 -0.36 -0.96 19.75
N LYS A 215 0.90 -1.26 19.46
CA LYS A 215 1.85 -0.23 19.03
C LYS A 215 1.48 0.35 17.66
N SER A 216 0.98 -0.45 16.74
CA SER A 216 0.54 0.01 15.42
C SER A 216 -0.60 1.04 15.54
N VAL A 217 -1.59 0.78 16.43
CA VAL A 217 -2.70 1.71 16.67
C VAL A 217 -2.23 2.98 17.39
N THR A 218 -1.41 2.85 18.42
CA THR A 218 -0.93 4.02 19.18
C THR A 218 -0.01 4.92 18.36
N ASP A 219 0.86 4.35 17.51
CA ASP A 219 1.70 5.12 16.60
C ASP A 219 0.86 5.81 15.49
N PHE A 220 -0.17 5.13 14.96
CA PHE A 220 -1.11 5.72 14.02
C PHE A 220 -1.84 6.92 14.62
N GLN A 221 -2.42 6.78 15.81
CA GLN A 221 -3.12 7.86 16.49
C GLN A 221 -2.20 9.04 16.76
N LYS A 222 -0.97 8.77 17.19
CA LYS A 222 0.04 9.80 17.43
C LYS A 222 0.46 10.51 16.13
N ALA A 223 0.61 9.77 15.03
CA ALA A 223 0.90 10.37 13.72
C ALA A 223 -0.25 11.28 13.26
N CYS A 224 -1.49 10.83 13.42
CA CYS A 224 -2.68 11.65 13.13
C CYS A 224 -2.73 12.92 13.98
N GLU A 225 -2.45 12.82 15.30
CA GLU A 225 -2.41 13.99 16.17
C GLU A 225 -1.37 15.02 15.70
N ILE A 226 -0.15 14.57 15.38
CA ILE A 226 0.93 15.45 14.89
C ILE A 226 0.53 16.16 13.59
N LEU A 227 -0.17 15.46 12.69
CA LEU A 227 -0.58 15.99 11.39
C LEU A 227 -1.91 16.77 11.45
N GLY A 228 -2.64 16.71 12.57
CA GLY A 228 -3.96 17.31 12.70
C GLY A 228 -5.03 16.54 11.92
N PHE A 229 -4.83 15.24 11.70
CA PHE A 229 -5.78 14.35 11.03
C PHE A 229 -6.75 13.73 12.04
N SER A 230 -7.91 13.26 11.55
CA SER A 230 -8.79 12.42 12.35
C SER A 230 -8.18 11.01 12.48
N GLY A 231 -7.83 10.61 13.70
CA GLY A 231 -7.32 9.26 14.02
C GLY A 231 -8.46 8.28 14.34
N GLY A 232 -9.58 8.34 13.63
CA GLY A 232 -10.72 7.45 13.84
C GLY A 232 -10.35 5.99 13.58
N LEU A 233 -10.89 5.08 14.38
CA LEU A 233 -10.74 3.65 14.24
C LEU A 233 -12.09 3.02 13.93
N THR A 234 -12.11 2.06 13.02
CA THR A 234 -13.29 1.28 12.68
C THR A 234 -12.94 -0.19 12.54
N GLY A 235 -13.91 -1.07 12.73
CA GLY A 235 -13.76 -2.49 12.41
C GLY A 235 -14.29 -2.79 11.03
N THR A 236 -13.56 -3.60 10.26
CA THR A 236 -14.02 -4.14 8.98
C THR A 236 -13.98 -5.66 9.01
N PHE A 237 -14.90 -6.29 8.27
CA PHE A 237 -14.92 -7.74 8.05
C PHE A 237 -14.37 -8.10 6.66
N GLY A 238 -13.88 -7.14 5.90
CA GLY A 238 -13.17 -7.36 4.65
C GLY A 238 -11.88 -8.13 4.88
N GLY A 239 -11.51 -9.00 3.95
CA GLY A 239 -10.19 -9.60 3.92
C GLY A 239 -9.19 -8.57 3.39
N SER A 240 -7.95 -8.64 3.87
CA SER A 240 -6.82 -7.90 3.31
C SER A 240 -5.52 -8.67 3.57
N ASP A 241 -4.44 -8.24 2.96
CA ASP A 241 -3.11 -8.80 3.22
C ASP A 241 -2.73 -8.76 4.72
N ASN A 242 -3.39 -7.93 5.53
CA ASN A 242 -3.21 -7.89 6.97
C ASN A 242 -3.47 -9.24 7.65
N ASN A 243 -4.37 -10.05 7.11
CA ASN A 243 -4.65 -11.38 7.65
C ASN A 243 -3.40 -12.28 7.59
N SER A 244 -2.60 -12.14 6.53
CA SER A 244 -1.37 -12.92 6.37
C SER A 244 -0.27 -12.45 7.33
N PHE A 245 -0.17 -11.14 7.59
CA PHE A 245 0.72 -10.61 8.64
C PHE A 245 0.34 -11.15 10.01
N ALA A 246 -0.94 -11.09 10.38
CA ALA A 246 -1.43 -11.57 11.66
C ALA A 246 -1.18 -13.08 11.86
N LYS A 247 -1.40 -13.91 10.84
CA LYS A 247 -1.06 -15.35 10.86
C LYS A 247 0.43 -15.60 11.18
N ASN A 248 1.31 -14.68 10.80
CA ASN A 248 2.74 -14.79 11.00
C ASN A 248 3.24 -14.02 12.24
N GLY A 249 2.33 -13.59 13.12
CA GLY A 249 2.66 -12.95 14.38
C GLY A 249 3.16 -11.51 14.24
N ILE A 250 2.87 -10.86 13.11
CA ILE A 250 3.18 -9.45 12.87
C ILE A 250 1.90 -8.66 13.14
N GLU A 251 1.98 -7.69 14.04
CA GLU A 251 0.88 -6.82 14.42
C GLU A 251 0.60 -5.83 13.27
N GLY A 252 -0.57 -5.90 12.67
CA GLY A 252 -0.93 -5.09 11.53
C GLY A 252 -2.12 -4.18 11.77
N LEU A 253 -2.14 -3.03 11.11
CA LEU A 253 -3.26 -2.11 11.05
C LEU A 253 -3.55 -1.80 9.57
N VAL A 254 -4.82 -1.93 9.17
CA VAL A 254 -5.26 -1.52 7.83
C VAL A 254 -5.57 -0.03 7.86
N LEU A 255 -5.01 0.70 6.90
CA LEU A 255 -5.17 2.13 6.76
C LEU A 255 -6.05 2.46 5.56
N SER A 256 -6.88 3.50 5.69
CA SER A 256 -7.56 4.11 4.55
C SER A 256 -6.56 4.88 3.69
N ASN A 257 -6.68 4.74 2.38
CA ASN A 257 -5.75 5.25 1.37
C ASN A 257 -6.44 6.11 0.28
N GLY A 258 -7.54 6.78 0.67
CA GLY A 258 -8.19 7.75 -0.21
C GLY A 258 -8.80 7.16 -1.47
N MET A 259 -9.21 5.89 -1.45
CA MET A 259 -9.94 5.27 -2.54
C MET A 259 -11.45 5.33 -2.31
N TYR A 260 -12.19 5.67 -3.34
CA TYR A 260 -13.65 5.83 -3.30
C TYR A 260 -14.32 5.00 -4.38
N ASN A 261 -15.48 4.42 -4.07
CA ASN A 261 -16.24 3.56 -4.97
C ASN A 261 -15.39 2.42 -5.56
N ALA A 262 -14.48 1.86 -4.76
CA ALA A 262 -13.64 0.73 -5.14
C ALA A 262 -14.46 -0.39 -5.80
N HIS A 263 -13.85 -1.18 -6.66
CA HIS A 263 -14.49 -2.27 -7.41
C HIS A 263 -15.62 -1.82 -8.37
N SER A 264 -15.60 -0.57 -8.78
CA SER A 264 -16.60 -0.06 -9.73
C SER A 264 -15.99 0.86 -10.80
N THR A 265 -16.68 1.05 -11.91
CA THR A 265 -16.28 2.01 -12.95
C THR A 265 -16.45 3.47 -12.51
N ARG A 266 -16.98 3.72 -11.31
CA ARG A 266 -17.08 5.03 -10.67
C ARG A 266 -15.97 5.29 -9.67
N GLU A 267 -15.00 4.41 -9.62
CA GLU A 267 -13.85 4.50 -8.74
C GLU A 267 -13.06 5.79 -8.99
N TYR A 268 -12.69 6.45 -7.92
CA TYR A 268 -11.85 7.66 -7.96
C TYR A 268 -10.98 7.79 -6.71
N THR A 269 -9.98 8.62 -6.81
CA THR A 269 -9.19 9.15 -5.70
C THR A 269 -8.97 10.65 -5.89
N THR A 270 -8.39 11.31 -4.92
CA THR A 270 -8.00 12.72 -5.07
C THR A 270 -6.50 12.92 -4.80
N VAL A 271 -5.94 13.95 -5.42
CA VAL A 271 -4.53 14.31 -5.15
C VAL A 271 -4.32 14.70 -3.71
N ASP A 272 -5.31 15.33 -3.08
CA ASP A 272 -5.24 15.75 -1.68
C ASP A 272 -5.17 14.54 -0.74
N ASP A 273 -5.98 13.51 -0.99
CA ASP A 273 -5.98 12.28 -0.19
C ASP A 273 -4.67 11.51 -0.36
N LEU A 274 -4.19 11.34 -1.60
CA LEU A 274 -2.87 10.73 -1.86
C LEU A 274 -1.73 11.48 -1.16
N TYR A 275 -1.82 12.81 -1.07
CA TYR A 275 -0.81 13.60 -0.39
C TYR A 275 -0.90 13.40 1.13
N LYS A 276 -2.11 13.42 1.71
CA LYS A 276 -2.33 13.17 3.14
C LYS A 276 -1.88 11.76 3.55
N GLY A 277 -2.20 10.75 2.74
CA GLY A 277 -1.72 9.38 2.95
C GLY A 277 -0.20 9.33 2.97
N ALA A 278 0.47 9.97 2.01
CA ALA A 278 1.92 10.05 1.98
C ALA A 278 2.52 10.78 3.20
N GLU A 279 1.88 11.87 3.69
CA GLU A 279 2.31 12.55 4.92
C GLU A 279 2.15 11.62 6.14
N LEU A 280 1.06 10.86 6.20
CA LEU A 280 0.83 9.87 7.27
C LEU A 280 1.91 8.80 7.27
N ILE A 281 2.20 8.19 6.12
CA ILE A 281 3.28 7.21 5.98
C ILE A 281 4.63 7.82 6.40
N GLY A 282 4.93 9.02 5.92
CA GLY A 282 6.16 9.74 6.31
C GLY A 282 6.25 9.97 7.82
N GLN A 283 5.14 10.30 8.47
CA GLN A 283 5.11 10.51 9.92
C GLN A 283 5.25 9.20 10.70
N LEU A 284 4.63 8.10 10.25
CA LEU A 284 4.78 6.77 10.85
C LEU A 284 6.24 6.26 10.79
N ILE A 285 6.95 6.54 9.70
CA ILE A 285 8.38 6.21 9.57
C ILE A 285 9.24 6.96 10.61
N LEU A 286 8.86 8.17 10.98
CA LEU A 286 9.63 9.04 11.88
C LEU A 286 9.29 8.83 13.38
N LEU A 287 8.32 7.97 13.72
CA LEU A 287 7.96 7.58 15.09
C LEU A 287 8.76 6.35 15.56
#